data_d2694ed9f0989d09767e453fd0926f45
#
_entry.id   d2694ed9f0989d09767e453fd0926f45
#
_cell.length_a   1.000
_cell.length_b   1.000
_cell.length_c   1.000
_cell.angle_alpha   90.00
_cell.angle_beta   90.00
_cell.angle_gamma   90.00
#
_symmetry.space_group_name_H-M   'P 1'
#
loop_
_entity.id
_entity.type
_entity.pdbx_description
1 polymer ?
#
loop_
_entity_poly.entity_id
_entity_poly.type
_entity_poly.pdbx_seq_one_letter_code
_entity_poly.pdbx_strand_id
1 'polypeptide(L)'
;MKRLFLTVMAALTMTVTFAENENTNSMNDAANYDMSINIRRLGETLGLTVDQMETVADIHRAFCGEMMIASQAGKDDRSSLVDAAVSRDLKYMNYVLTPAQYEKYALLMEATLVNRGLK
;
A
#
# COMPACT_ATOMS: atom_id res chain seq x y z
N MET A 1 14.67 -8.49 12.23
CA MET A 1 14.08 -8.28 10.93
C MET A 1 12.65 -8.75 10.84
N LYS A 2 12.40 -10.01 11.22
CA LYS A 2 11.03 -10.50 11.17
C LYS A 2 10.08 -9.70 12.04
N ARG A 3 10.58 -9.23 13.19
CA ARG A 3 9.74 -8.45 14.10
C ARG A 3 9.33 -7.12 13.49
N LEU A 4 10.26 -6.45 12.82
CA LEU A 4 9.95 -5.20 12.15
C LEU A 4 8.91 -5.41 11.07
N PHE A 5 9.11 -6.48 10.30
CA PHE A 5 8.18 -6.81 9.24
C PHE A 5 6.76 -7.04 9.80
N LEU A 6 6.67 -7.82 10.87
CA LEU A 6 5.37 -8.09 11.49
C LEU A 6 4.74 -6.82 12.03
N THR A 7 5.55 -5.92 12.59
CA THR A 7 5.03 -4.68 13.14
C THR A 7 4.41 -3.82 12.04
N VAL A 8 5.08 -3.72 10.90
CA VAL A 8 4.56 -2.92 9.80
C VAL A 8 3.30 -3.56 9.24
N MET A 9 3.31 -4.86 9.09
CA MET A 9 2.13 -5.56 8.61
C MET A 9 0.95 -5.34 9.53
N ALA A 10 1.19 -5.37 10.84
CA ALA A 10 0.13 -5.14 11.79
C ALA A 10 -0.47 -3.75 11.62
N ALA A 11 0.39 -2.76 11.37
CA ALA A 11 -0.08 -1.40 11.16
C ALA A 11 -0.97 -1.29 9.93
N LEU A 12 -0.53 -1.92 8.85
CA LEU A 12 -1.31 -1.91 7.62
C LEU A 12 -2.59 -2.72 7.78
N THR A 13 -2.48 -3.84 8.48
CA THR A 13 -3.64 -4.69 8.71
C THR A 13 -4.68 -3.97 9.55
N MET A 14 -4.23 -3.20 10.52
CA MET A 14 -5.16 -2.45 11.36
C MET A 14 -5.97 -1.46 10.54
N THR A 15 -5.34 -0.85 9.55
CA THR A 15 -6.07 0.06 8.67
C THR A 15 -7.20 -0.68 7.96
N VAL A 16 -6.90 -1.86 7.46
CA VAL A 16 -7.90 -2.67 6.76
C VAL A 16 -9.01 -3.09 7.72
N THR A 17 -8.63 -3.59 8.90
CA THR A 17 -9.59 -4.05 9.88
C THR A 17 -10.51 -2.92 10.29
N PHE A 18 -9.94 -1.75 10.45
CA PHE A 18 -10.72 -0.59 10.85
C PHE A 18 -11.78 -0.26 9.82
N ALA A 19 -11.39 -0.27 8.54
CA ALA A 19 -12.32 0.00 7.47
C ALA A 19 -13.41 -1.08 7.40
N GLU A 20 -13.02 -2.33 7.60
CA GLU A 20 -13.98 -3.43 7.56
C GLU A 20 -15.02 -3.31 8.67
N ASN A 21 -14.60 -2.85 9.83
CA ASN A 21 -15.54 -2.72 10.95
C ASN A 21 -16.61 -1.69 10.67
N GLU A 22 -16.29 -0.71 9.88
CA GLU A 22 -17.25 0.33 9.56
C GLU A 22 -18.17 -0.03 8.44
N ASN A 23 -17.70 -0.87 7.54
CA ASN A 23 -18.44 -1.19 6.32
C ASN A 23 -18.70 -2.66 6.26
N THR A 24 -19.95 -3.01 6.38
CA THR A 24 -20.31 -4.40 6.44
C THR A 24 -20.70 -4.99 5.11
N ASN A 25 -20.92 -4.15 4.09
CA ASN A 25 -21.53 -4.66 2.88
C ASN A 25 -20.92 -4.12 1.60
N SER A 26 -21.72 -3.37 0.90
CA SER A 26 -21.42 -2.94 -0.46
C SER A 26 -20.17 -2.08 -0.55
N MET A 27 -19.76 -1.50 0.55
CA MET A 27 -18.57 -0.66 0.55
C MET A 27 -17.27 -1.44 0.72
N ASN A 28 -17.37 -2.74 0.95
CA ASN A 28 -16.18 -3.55 1.20
C ASN A 28 -15.18 -3.50 0.06
N ASP A 29 -15.67 -3.51 -1.18
CA ASP A 29 -14.77 -3.47 -2.32
C ASP A 29 -13.96 -2.18 -2.32
N ALA A 30 -14.63 -1.06 -2.11
CA ALA A 30 -13.95 0.23 -2.09
C ALA A 30 -12.96 0.30 -0.92
N ALA A 31 -13.37 -0.21 0.23
CA ALA A 31 -12.52 -0.20 1.42
C ALA A 31 -11.24 -1.00 1.18
N ASN A 32 -11.34 -2.10 0.45
CA ASN A 32 -10.17 -2.91 0.17
C ASN A 32 -9.16 -2.19 -0.71
N TYR A 33 -9.60 -1.19 -1.45
CA TYR A 33 -8.73 -0.41 -2.32
C TYR A 33 -8.17 0.84 -1.64
N ASP A 34 -8.53 1.07 -0.40
CA ASP A 34 -8.02 2.22 0.36
C ASP A 34 -6.62 1.89 0.86
N MET A 35 -5.63 2.53 0.26
CA MET A 35 -4.22 2.28 0.56
C MET A 35 -3.61 3.33 1.48
N SER A 36 -4.44 4.06 2.21
CA SER A 36 -3.96 5.05 3.15
C SER A 36 -3.07 4.41 4.21
N ILE A 37 -1.96 5.04 4.51
CA ILE A 37 -1.05 4.54 5.53
C ILE A 37 -0.51 5.71 6.34
N ASN A 38 0.07 5.40 7.47
CA ASN A 38 0.77 6.38 8.28
C ASN A 38 2.20 6.47 7.75
N ILE A 39 2.48 7.56 7.02
CA ILE A 39 3.78 7.69 6.37
C ILE A 39 4.92 7.77 7.39
N ARG A 40 4.66 8.34 8.56
CA ARG A 40 5.68 8.42 9.59
C ARG A 40 6.07 7.03 10.08
N ARG A 41 5.10 6.17 10.30
CA ARG A 41 5.36 4.81 10.71
C ARG A 41 6.14 4.04 9.66
N LEU A 42 5.73 4.21 8.41
CA LEU A 42 6.45 3.56 7.33
C LEU A 42 7.88 4.06 7.27
N GLY A 43 8.06 5.37 7.44
CA GLY A 43 9.39 5.95 7.45
C GLY A 43 10.27 5.39 8.54
N GLU A 44 9.72 5.22 9.73
CA GLU A 44 10.46 4.65 10.85
C GLU A 44 10.84 3.20 10.59
N THR A 45 9.90 2.45 10.04
CA THR A 45 10.13 1.03 9.79
C THR A 45 11.17 0.80 8.72
N LEU A 46 11.16 1.59 7.68
CA LEU A 46 12.12 1.45 6.58
C LEU A 46 13.40 2.23 6.83
N GLY A 47 13.42 3.11 7.82
CA GLY A 47 14.59 3.93 8.06
C GLY A 47 14.76 5.02 7.02
N LEU A 48 13.69 5.68 6.64
CA LEU A 48 13.72 6.70 5.60
C LEU A 48 14.29 8.01 6.13
N THR A 49 15.04 8.71 5.28
CA THR A 49 15.43 10.08 5.57
C THR A 49 14.22 11.00 5.37
N VAL A 50 14.35 12.24 5.81
CA VAL A 50 13.28 13.22 5.63
C VAL A 50 12.98 13.42 4.15
N ASP A 51 14.02 13.53 3.34
CA ASP A 51 13.85 13.69 1.90
C ASP A 51 13.15 12.49 1.27
N GLN A 52 13.57 11.29 1.69
CA GLN A 52 12.91 10.09 1.20
C GLN A 52 11.43 10.07 1.59
N MET A 53 11.13 10.47 2.82
CA MET A 53 9.75 10.46 3.29
C MET A 53 8.85 11.36 2.45
N GLU A 54 9.35 12.53 2.07
CA GLU A 54 8.56 13.42 1.24
C GLU A 54 8.27 12.80 -0.12
N THR A 55 9.30 12.24 -0.74
CA THR A 55 9.14 11.64 -2.05
C THR A 55 8.26 10.40 -1.99
N VAL A 56 8.47 9.58 -0.96
CA VAL A 56 7.65 8.38 -0.77
C VAL A 56 6.19 8.75 -0.56
N ALA A 57 5.94 9.82 0.20
CA ALA A 57 4.58 10.28 0.42
C ALA A 57 3.90 10.69 -0.89
N ASP A 58 4.64 11.38 -1.76
CA ASP A 58 4.09 11.78 -3.05
C ASP A 58 3.80 10.58 -3.94
N ILE A 59 4.73 9.64 -3.99
CA ILE A 59 4.54 8.43 -4.79
C ILE A 59 3.33 7.65 -4.26
N HIS A 60 3.24 7.53 -2.95
CA HIS A 60 2.14 6.80 -2.34
C HIS A 60 0.81 7.47 -2.58
N ARG A 61 0.78 8.80 -2.56
CA ARG A 61 -0.45 9.53 -2.82
C ARG A 61 -0.96 9.25 -4.22
N ALA A 62 -0.06 9.20 -5.20
CA ALA A 62 -0.44 8.88 -6.57
C ALA A 62 -0.95 7.45 -6.66
N PHE A 63 -0.30 6.53 -5.96
CA PHE A 63 -0.75 5.14 -5.91
C PHE A 63 -2.14 5.04 -5.32
N CYS A 64 -2.41 5.75 -4.23
CA CYS A 64 -3.73 5.74 -3.61
C CYS A 64 -4.80 6.21 -4.58
N GLY A 65 -4.50 7.27 -5.34
CA GLY A 65 -5.45 7.76 -6.34
C GLY A 65 -5.74 6.73 -7.41
N GLU A 66 -4.70 6.05 -7.89
CA GLU A 66 -4.88 5.03 -8.91
C GLU A 66 -5.69 3.85 -8.40
N MET A 67 -5.46 3.47 -7.15
CA MET A 67 -6.22 2.36 -6.56
C MET A 67 -7.69 2.74 -6.38
N MET A 68 -7.99 3.99 -6.06
CA MET A 68 -9.37 4.41 -5.97
C MET A 68 -10.05 4.39 -7.33
N ILE A 69 -9.33 4.76 -8.38
CA ILE A 69 -9.86 4.65 -9.72
C ILE A 69 -10.15 3.19 -10.06
N ALA A 70 -9.25 2.30 -9.69
CA ALA A 70 -9.46 0.87 -9.93
C ALA A 70 -10.72 0.38 -9.22
N SER A 71 -10.98 0.88 -8.01
CA SER A 71 -12.13 0.44 -7.25
C SER A 71 -13.46 0.78 -7.95
N GLN A 72 -13.44 1.80 -8.79
CA GLN A 72 -14.63 2.25 -9.48
C GLN A 72 -14.79 1.64 -10.86
N ALA A 73 -13.79 0.92 -11.31
CA ALA A 73 -13.82 0.30 -12.64
C ALA A 73 -14.62 -1.00 -12.61
N GLY A 74 -14.98 -1.49 -13.79
CA GLY A 74 -15.65 -2.77 -13.91
C GLY A 74 -14.75 -3.90 -13.46
N LYS A 75 -15.35 -5.01 -13.07
CA LYS A 75 -14.62 -6.15 -12.55
C LYS A 75 -13.51 -6.62 -13.47
N ASP A 76 -13.80 -6.61 -14.77
CA ASP A 76 -12.82 -7.12 -15.74
C ASP A 76 -11.59 -6.24 -15.83
N ASP A 77 -11.74 -4.94 -15.52
CA ASP A 77 -10.64 -4.00 -15.64
C ASP A 77 -9.89 -3.79 -14.33
N ARG A 78 -10.48 -4.15 -13.21
CA ARG A 78 -9.89 -3.87 -11.90
C ARG A 78 -8.52 -4.50 -11.73
N SER A 79 -8.40 -5.76 -12.11
CA SER A 79 -7.16 -6.49 -11.93
C SER A 79 -6.02 -5.84 -12.72
N SER A 80 -6.30 -5.46 -13.96
CA SER A 80 -5.31 -4.77 -14.79
C SER A 80 -4.89 -3.44 -14.19
N LEU A 81 -5.87 -2.69 -13.69
CA LEU A 81 -5.59 -1.38 -13.11
C LEU A 81 -4.79 -1.50 -11.83
N VAL A 82 -5.11 -2.49 -11.01
CA VAL A 82 -4.33 -2.74 -9.78
C VAL A 82 -2.90 -3.11 -10.15
N ASP A 83 -2.72 -4.03 -11.09
CA ASP A 83 -1.39 -4.44 -11.51
C ASP A 83 -0.59 -3.26 -12.04
N ALA A 84 -1.21 -2.40 -12.82
CA ALA A 84 -0.52 -1.23 -13.35
C ALA A 84 -0.14 -0.26 -12.24
N ALA A 85 -1.05 -0.03 -11.30
CA ALA A 85 -0.79 0.87 -10.18
C ALA A 85 0.36 0.36 -9.32
N VAL A 86 0.33 -0.93 -8.99
CA VAL A 86 1.37 -1.54 -8.17
C VAL A 86 2.72 -1.50 -8.89
N SER A 87 2.73 -1.83 -10.17
CA SER A 87 3.98 -1.81 -10.93
C SER A 87 4.60 -0.43 -10.98
N ARG A 88 3.77 0.59 -11.17
CA ARG A 88 4.26 1.96 -11.22
C ARG A 88 4.79 2.39 -9.86
N ASP A 89 4.07 2.07 -8.81
CA ASP A 89 4.48 2.41 -7.46
C ASP A 89 5.83 1.78 -7.13
N LEU A 90 5.98 0.49 -7.40
CA LEU A 90 7.22 -0.21 -7.13
C LEU A 90 8.38 0.34 -7.95
N LYS A 91 8.11 0.71 -9.18
CA LYS A 91 9.12 1.28 -10.04
C LYS A 91 9.68 2.58 -9.45
N TYR A 92 8.80 3.47 -9.03
CA TYR A 92 9.24 4.74 -8.48
C TYR A 92 9.88 4.57 -7.12
N MET A 93 9.35 3.68 -6.30
CA MET A 93 9.95 3.42 -5.00
C MET A 93 11.38 2.87 -5.16
N ASN A 94 11.60 2.08 -6.18
CA ASN A 94 12.92 1.52 -6.44
C ASN A 94 13.95 2.62 -6.74
N TYR A 95 13.52 3.74 -7.30
CA TYR A 95 14.43 4.86 -7.53
C TYR A 95 14.77 5.61 -6.25
N VAL A 96 13.87 5.64 -5.30
CA VAL A 96 14.00 6.45 -4.10
C VAL A 96 14.62 5.69 -2.95
N LEU A 97 14.30 4.40 -2.84
CA LEU A 97 14.70 3.58 -1.71
C LEU A 97 16.01 2.88 -1.97
N THR A 98 16.75 2.61 -0.88
CA THR A 98 17.91 1.74 -0.99
C THR A 98 17.43 0.32 -1.29
N PRO A 99 18.32 -0.56 -1.78
CA PRO A 99 17.89 -1.94 -2.04
C PRO A 99 17.25 -2.63 -0.84
N ALA A 100 17.81 -2.43 0.34
CA ALA A 100 17.25 -3.04 1.55
C ALA A 100 15.88 -2.47 1.89
N GLN A 101 15.71 -1.16 1.75
CA GLN A 101 14.43 -0.51 1.99
C GLN A 101 13.40 -0.97 0.97
N TYR A 102 13.80 -1.05 -0.28
CA TYR A 102 12.88 -1.47 -1.35
C TYR A 102 12.41 -2.89 -1.12
N GLU A 103 13.31 -3.77 -0.74
CA GLU A 103 12.94 -5.16 -0.50
C GLU A 103 11.86 -5.27 0.57
N LYS A 104 12.04 -4.55 1.67
CA LYS A 104 11.04 -4.54 2.74
C LYS A 104 9.73 -3.96 2.25
N TYR A 105 9.81 -2.87 1.51
CA TYR A 105 8.61 -2.21 1.00
C TYR A 105 7.84 -3.14 0.07
N ALA A 106 8.54 -3.82 -0.83
CA ALA A 106 7.89 -4.73 -1.77
C ALA A 106 7.19 -5.87 -1.05
N LEU A 107 7.81 -6.40 0.01
CA LEU A 107 7.18 -7.45 0.80
C LEU A 107 5.92 -6.93 1.50
N LEU A 108 5.95 -5.70 2.00
CA LEU A 108 4.78 -5.12 2.64
C LEU A 108 3.67 -4.89 1.65
N MET A 109 4.01 -4.45 0.45
CA MET A 109 3.02 -4.26 -0.61
C MET A 109 2.36 -5.59 -0.95
N GLU A 110 3.16 -6.63 -1.15
CA GLU A 110 2.63 -7.94 -1.47
C GLU A 110 1.69 -8.43 -0.37
N ALA A 111 2.12 -8.34 0.89
CA ALA A 111 1.30 -8.80 2.00
C ALA A 111 0.01 -8.01 2.10
N THR A 112 0.07 -6.71 1.86
CA THR A 112 -1.11 -5.87 1.92
C THR A 112 -2.12 -6.28 0.86
N LEU A 113 -1.65 -6.49 -0.35
CA LEU A 113 -2.54 -6.88 -1.45
C LEU A 113 -3.21 -8.22 -1.18
N VAL A 114 -2.44 -9.18 -0.66
CA VAL A 114 -2.99 -10.48 -0.34
C VAL A 114 -4.03 -10.37 0.77
N ASN A 115 -3.72 -9.59 1.82
CA ASN A 115 -4.64 -9.43 2.93
C ASN A 115 -5.95 -8.79 2.52
N ARG A 116 -5.90 -7.93 1.52
CA ARG A 116 -7.10 -7.22 1.07
C ARG A 116 -7.82 -7.93 -0.06
N GLY A 117 -7.33 -9.10 -0.43
CA GLY A 117 -7.97 -9.87 -1.49
C GLY A 117 -7.76 -9.30 -2.87
N LEU A 118 -6.74 -8.48 -3.05
CA LEU A 118 -6.45 -7.86 -4.34
C LEU A 118 -5.42 -8.65 -5.14
N LYS A 119 -4.89 -9.71 -4.56
CA LYS A 119 -3.91 -10.51 -5.23
C LYS A 119 -4.01 -11.97 -4.79
#